data_dd36a7261edf08ee1e85f434508872d3
#
_entry.id   dd36a7261edf08ee1e85f434508872d3
#
_cell.length_a   1.000
_cell.length_b   1.000
_cell.length_c   1.000
_cell.angle_alpha   90.00
_cell.angle_beta   90.00
_cell.angle_gamma   90.00
#
_symmetry.space_group_name_H-M   'P 1'
#
loop_
_entity.id
_entity.type
_entity.pdbx_description
1 polymer ?
#
loop_
_entity_poly.entity_id
_entity_poly.type
_entity_poly.pdbx_seq_one_letter_code
_entity_poly.pdbx_strand_id
1 'polypeptide(L)'
;MTKEEIFAKLQTEVTIRGLSPGTYYTYMRAIDLFLNWSDKPYEELEEIDFRNYLLYLINRGNLTTATINSYNAAIRFFLQVILEKDVNYRRTTRLRKEYKLPPVWSIEEVTKFLSVIDNIRDRAIFINIYGSGLRVSEISTLKVQDVDSKNMRLMIRQSKGRKDRYTILSQSGLDALRDYWKRYRPASPEGYLFPGNTKEGHLGKSGIEFLFRKYLSRTDITTPGTVHTLRHCFATHALEAGTDILYIKELLGHSCFETTNVYLHIANTKVFKTSSPADSLML
;
A
#
# COMPACT_ATOMS: atom_id res chain seq x y z
N MET A 1 -31.44 16.77 5.72
CA MET A 1 -30.66 15.54 6.08
C MET A 1 -29.60 15.91 7.11
N THR A 2 -29.39 15.07 8.16
CA THR A 2 -28.33 15.32 9.13
C THR A 2 -26.99 14.71 8.66
N LYS A 3 -25.89 15.10 9.29
CA LYS A 3 -24.55 14.56 8.98
C LYS A 3 -24.46 13.05 9.27
N GLU A 4 -25.12 12.62 10.32
CA GLU A 4 -25.24 11.21 10.72
C GLU A 4 -25.99 10.40 9.65
N GLU A 5 -27.08 10.95 9.11
CA GLU A 5 -27.84 10.31 8.02
C GLU A 5 -27.01 10.19 6.75
N ILE A 6 -26.21 11.23 6.41
CA ILE A 6 -25.27 11.20 5.28
C ILE A 6 -24.27 10.04 5.43
N PHE A 7 -23.64 9.92 6.61
CA PHE A 7 -22.65 8.87 6.83
C PHE A 7 -23.25 7.47 6.94
N ALA A 8 -24.48 7.35 7.44
CA ALA A 8 -25.22 6.09 7.43
C ALA A 8 -25.53 5.64 5.98
N LYS A 9 -26.02 6.55 5.12
CA LYS A 9 -26.22 6.27 3.69
C LYS A 9 -24.89 5.92 3.00
N LEU A 10 -23.83 6.66 3.28
CA LEU A 10 -22.48 6.36 2.75
C LEU A 10 -22.03 4.95 3.12
N GLN A 11 -22.23 4.54 4.37
CA GLN A 11 -21.87 3.19 4.83
C GLN A 11 -22.64 2.13 4.06
N THR A 12 -23.95 2.34 3.87
CA THR A 12 -24.81 1.45 3.10
C THR A 12 -24.35 1.31 1.65
N GLU A 13 -24.11 2.43 0.97
CA GLU A 13 -23.67 2.44 -0.43
C GLU A 13 -22.29 1.82 -0.64
N VAL A 14 -21.35 2.07 0.27
CA VAL A 14 -20.03 1.44 0.26
C VAL A 14 -20.15 -0.09 0.42
N THR A 15 -21.07 -0.54 1.28
CA THR A 15 -21.31 -1.97 1.54
C THR A 15 -21.97 -2.64 0.33
N ILE A 16 -23.04 -2.08 -0.22
CA ILE A 16 -23.76 -2.61 -1.39
C ILE A 16 -22.82 -2.75 -2.60
N ARG A 17 -21.95 -1.75 -2.82
CA ARG A 17 -20.99 -1.74 -3.93
C ARG A 17 -19.75 -2.61 -3.66
N GLY A 18 -19.67 -3.28 -2.52
CA GLY A 18 -18.55 -4.13 -2.14
C GLY A 18 -17.22 -3.37 -2.01
N LEU A 19 -17.23 -2.08 -1.74
CA LEU A 19 -16.03 -1.28 -1.54
C LEU A 19 -15.38 -1.61 -0.19
N SER A 20 -14.08 -1.30 -0.06
CA SER A 20 -13.35 -1.62 1.16
C SER A 20 -13.77 -0.73 2.34
N PRO A 21 -13.67 -1.21 3.60
CA PRO A 21 -13.86 -0.36 4.78
C PRO A 21 -12.95 0.87 4.77
N GLY A 22 -11.72 0.75 4.24
CA GLY A 22 -10.80 1.88 4.08
C GLY A 22 -11.34 2.95 3.13
N THR A 23 -12.13 2.57 2.13
CA THR A 23 -12.80 3.51 1.22
C THR A 23 -13.85 4.32 1.97
N TYR A 24 -14.64 3.67 2.84
CA TYR A 24 -15.62 4.37 3.69
C TYR A 24 -14.95 5.47 4.52
N TYR A 25 -13.91 5.15 5.28
CA TYR A 25 -13.22 6.14 6.12
C TYR A 25 -12.58 7.28 5.31
N THR A 26 -12.03 6.97 4.14
CA THR A 26 -11.45 7.97 3.24
C THR A 26 -12.53 8.91 2.70
N TYR A 27 -13.67 8.37 2.27
CA TYR A 27 -14.77 9.15 1.74
C TYR A 27 -15.46 9.97 2.84
N MET A 28 -15.75 9.35 3.99
CA MET A 28 -16.30 10.04 5.16
C MET A 28 -15.47 11.27 5.51
N ARG A 29 -14.15 11.12 5.64
CA ARG A 29 -13.25 12.24 5.96
C ARG A 29 -13.26 13.33 4.91
N ALA A 30 -13.24 12.99 3.63
CA ALA A 30 -13.24 13.97 2.55
C ALA A 30 -14.58 14.73 2.49
N ILE A 31 -15.71 14.03 2.66
CA ILE A 31 -17.05 14.61 2.72
C ILE A 31 -17.16 15.51 3.94
N ASP A 32 -16.72 15.05 5.11
CA ASP A 32 -16.74 15.85 6.34
C ASP A 32 -16.00 17.19 6.19
N LEU A 33 -14.83 17.15 5.60
CA LEU A 33 -14.04 18.37 5.33
C LEU A 33 -14.74 19.30 4.33
N PHE A 34 -15.42 18.76 3.32
CA PHE A 34 -16.17 19.53 2.36
C PHE A 34 -17.40 20.19 3.00
N LEU A 35 -18.16 19.44 3.79
CA LEU A 35 -19.34 19.95 4.50
C LEU A 35 -18.98 21.02 5.54
N ASN A 36 -17.83 20.88 6.21
CA ASN A 36 -17.35 21.90 7.15
C ASN A 36 -16.76 23.15 6.45
N TRP A 37 -16.39 23.05 5.18
CA TRP A 37 -15.93 24.18 4.38
C TRP A 37 -17.09 24.97 3.77
N SER A 38 -18.20 24.31 3.46
CA SER A 38 -19.38 24.93 2.85
C SER A 38 -20.31 25.48 3.92
N ASP A 39 -20.74 26.74 3.75
CA ASP A 39 -21.73 27.39 4.63
C ASP A 39 -23.19 27.10 4.18
N LYS A 40 -23.38 26.27 3.14
CA LYS A 40 -24.70 25.95 2.56
C LYS A 40 -25.34 24.74 3.23
N PRO A 41 -26.68 24.70 3.31
CA PRO A 41 -27.40 23.45 3.59
C PRO A 41 -27.03 22.35 2.62
N TYR A 42 -26.99 21.11 3.07
CA TYR A 42 -26.52 19.97 2.27
C TYR A 42 -27.34 19.74 0.99
N GLU A 43 -28.65 20.03 1.08
CA GLU A 43 -29.59 19.91 -0.02
C GLU A 43 -29.35 20.94 -1.13
N GLU A 44 -28.74 22.08 -0.80
CA GLU A 44 -28.46 23.18 -1.72
C GLU A 44 -27.06 23.09 -2.36
N LEU A 45 -26.28 22.11 -1.94
CA LEU A 45 -24.95 21.88 -2.52
C LEU A 45 -25.07 21.46 -3.99
N GLU A 46 -24.30 22.10 -4.85
CA GLU A 46 -24.27 21.86 -6.29
C GLU A 46 -22.86 21.59 -6.82
N GLU A 47 -22.76 21.26 -8.10
CA GLU A 47 -21.46 21.06 -8.78
C GLU A 47 -20.54 22.28 -8.65
N ILE A 48 -21.08 23.49 -8.65
CA ILE A 48 -20.28 24.70 -8.52
C ILE A 48 -19.58 24.81 -7.17
N ASP A 49 -20.25 24.41 -6.08
CA ASP A 49 -19.66 24.40 -4.74
C ASP A 49 -18.52 23.38 -4.65
N PHE A 50 -18.73 22.23 -5.26
CA PHE A 50 -17.69 21.22 -5.37
C PHE A 50 -16.47 21.72 -6.16
N ARG A 51 -16.67 22.39 -7.30
CA ARG A 51 -15.58 22.98 -8.09
C ARG A 51 -14.83 24.05 -7.30
N ASN A 52 -15.54 24.90 -6.60
CA ASN A 52 -14.93 25.94 -5.75
C ASN A 52 -14.11 25.32 -4.63
N TYR A 53 -14.57 24.23 -4.02
CA TYR A 53 -13.80 23.50 -3.02
C TYR A 53 -12.55 22.85 -3.60
N LEU A 54 -12.62 22.27 -4.80
CA LEU A 54 -11.42 21.74 -5.46
C LEU A 54 -10.38 22.84 -5.74
N LEU A 55 -10.82 24.03 -6.21
CA LEU A 55 -9.94 25.17 -6.38
C LEU A 55 -9.32 25.62 -5.06
N TYR A 56 -10.11 25.68 -3.98
CA TYR A 56 -9.62 25.97 -2.64
C TYR A 56 -8.51 24.97 -2.21
N LEU A 57 -8.73 23.67 -2.41
CA LEU A 57 -7.73 22.66 -2.05
C LEU A 57 -6.44 22.78 -2.86
N ILE A 58 -6.56 23.08 -4.16
CA ILE A 58 -5.41 23.30 -5.05
C ILE A 58 -4.61 24.53 -4.61
N ASN A 59 -5.28 25.66 -4.40
CA ASN A 59 -4.65 26.93 -4.05
C ASN A 59 -4.00 26.91 -2.65
N ARG A 60 -4.51 26.07 -1.74
CA ARG A 60 -3.91 25.88 -0.41
C ARG A 60 -2.51 25.29 -0.46
N GLY A 61 -2.17 24.53 -1.51
CA GLY A 61 -0.82 24.06 -1.81
C GLY A 61 -0.22 23.00 -0.88
N ASN A 62 -0.94 22.57 0.17
CA ASN A 62 -0.43 21.65 1.19
C ASN A 62 -0.86 20.18 1.00
N LEU A 63 -1.58 19.88 -0.08
CA LEU A 63 -2.07 18.55 -0.39
C LEU A 63 -1.42 18.01 -1.68
N THR A 64 -1.15 16.70 -1.69
CA THR A 64 -0.68 16.06 -2.92
C THR A 64 -1.81 15.92 -3.93
N THR A 65 -1.46 15.90 -5.22
CA THR A 65 -2.41 15.63 -6.33
C THR A 65 -3.20 14.33 -6.09
N ALA A 66 -2.56 13.30 -5.53
CA ALA A 66 -3.24 12.04 -5.20
C ALA A 66 -4.32 12.23 -4.13
N THR A 67 -4.06 13.04 -3.10
CA THR A 67 -5.03 13.36 -2.05
C THR A 67 -6.21 14.16 -2.62
N ILE A 68 -5.94 15.18 -3.42
CA ILE A 68 -6.99 15.99 -4.08
C ILE A 68 -7.86 15.11 -4.99
N ASN A 69 -7.25 14.21 -5.77
CA ASN A 69 -7.98 13.26 -6.60
C ASN A 69 -8.83 12.26 -5.79
N SER A 70 -8.37 11.89 -4.61
CA SER A 70 -9.16 11.06 -3.68
C SER A 70 -10.37 11.83 -3.14
N TYR A 71 -10.19 13.09 -2.75
CA TYR A 71 -11.28 13.96 -2.31
C TYR A 71 -12.28 14.23 -3.45
N ASN A 72 -11.78 14.49 -4.67
CA ASN A 72 -12.61 14.62 -5.87
C ASN A 72 -13.51 13.39 -6.05
N ALA A 73 -12.96 12.18 -5.93
CA ALA A 73 -13.75 10.95 -6.06
C ALA A 73 -14.80 10.82 -4.95
N ALA A 74 -14.46 11.15 -3.71
CA ALA A 74 -15.36 11.07 -2.56
C ALA A 74 -16.52 12.06 -2.65
N ILE A 75 -16.23 13.33 -2.97
CA ILE A 75 -17.25 14.38 -3.05
C ILE A 75 -18.16 14.14 -4.25
N ARG A 76 -17.63 13.68 -5.37
CA ARG A 76 -18.44 13.26 -6.50
C ARG A 76 -19.39 12.13 -6.12
N PHE A 77 -18.89 11.10 -5.43
CA PHE A 77 -19.71 10.01 -4.92
C PHE A 77 -20.82 10.54 -4.00
N PHE A 78 -20.50 11.46 -3.11
CA PHE A 78 -21.46 12.10 -2.22
C PHE A 78 -22.56 12.83 -2.98
N LEU A 79 -22.20 13.72 -3.91
CA LEU A 79 -23.20 14.48 -4.67
C LEU A 79 -24.07 13.57 -5.56
N GLN A 80 -23.46 12.63 -6.29
CA GLN A 80 -24.18 11.78 -7.24
C GLN A 80 -24.99 10.65 -6.57
N VAL A 81 -24.43 10.02 -5.52
CA VAL A 81 -25.03 8.80 -4.96
C VAL A 81 -25.83 9.10 -3.69
N ILE A 82 -25.38 10.03 -2.86
CA ILE A 82 -26.04 10.32 -1.58
C ILE A 82 -27.09 11.43 -1.73
N LEU A 83 -26.75 12.48 -2.49
CA LEU A 83 -27.65 13.61 -2.75
C LEU A 83 -28.41 13.50 -4.08
N GLU A 84 -28.12 12.48 -4.90
CA GLU A 84 -28.77 12.21 -6.20
C GLU A 84 -28.72 13.40 -7.17
N LYS A 85 -27.65 14.21 -7.08
CA LYS A 85 -27.43 15.40 -7.92
C LYS A 85 -26.74 15.03 -9.23
N ASP A 86 -27.07 15.72 -10.30
CA ASP A 86 -26.34 15.60 -11.56
C ASP A 86 -25.01 16.36 -11.46
N VAL A 87 -23.91 15.65 -11.66
CA VAL A 87 -22.53 16.19 -11.65
C VAL A 87 -21.85 15.86 -12.96
N ASN A 88 -21.52 16.89 -13.74
CA ASN A 88 -20.85 16.72 -15.02
C ASN A 88 -19.39 16.28 -14.83
N TYR A 89 -19.12 15.05 -15.21
CA TYR A 89 -17.78 14.45 -15.08
C TYR A 89 -16.69 15.25 -15.77
N ARG A 90 -16.98 15.89 -16.89
CA ARG A 90 -16.02 16.69 -17.68
C ARG A 90 -15.57 17.94 -16.93
N ARG A 91 -16.42 18.50 -16.08
CA ARG A 91 -16.14 19.72 -15.31
C ARG A 91 -15.42 19.46 -13.97
N THR A 92 -15.44 18.21 -13.51
CA THR A 92 -14.80 17.77 -12.25
C THR A 92 -13.75 16.69 -12.51
N THR A 93 -12.95 16.89 -13.56
CA THR A 93 -11.90 15.95 -13.96
C THR A 93 -10.83 15.80 -12.87
N ARG A 94 -10.15 14.66 -12.89
CA ARG A 94 -9.01 14.41 -12.00
C ARG A 94 -7.82 15.28 -12.46
N LEU A 95 -7.07 15.78 -11.49
CA LEU A 95 -5.77 16.41 -11.76
C LEU A 95 -4.80 15.38 -12.35
N ARG A 96 -3.96 15.85 -13.27
CA ARG A 96 -2.89 15.03 -13.84
C ARG A 96 -1.96 14.59 -12.74
N LYS A 97 -1.72 13.29 -12.65
CA LYS A 97 -0.79 12.74 -11.65
C LYS A 97 0.64 13.13 -11.98
N GLU A 98 1.34 13.65 -10.99
CA GLU A 98 2.79 13.71 -11.06
C GLU A 98 3.36 12.30 -10.89
N TYR A 99 4.26 11.94 -11.78
CA TYR A 99 4.91 10.63 -11.73
C TYR A 99 6.26 10.81 -11.01
N LYS A 100 6.26 10.53 -9.71
CA LYS A 100 7.50 10.49 -8.92
C LYS A 100 7.90 9.03 -8.74
N LEU A 101 9.15 8.74 -9.05
CA LEU A 101 9.70 7.43 -8.78
C LEU A 101 9.76 7.21 -7.25
N PRO A 102 9.33 6.05 -6.74
CA PRO A 102 9.44 5.77 -5.33
C PRO A 102 10.92 5.65 -4.92
N PRO A 103 11.25 6.05 -3.69
CA PRO A 103 12.59 5.86 -3.17
C PRO A 103 12.86 4.34 -3.03
N VAL A 104 14.05 3.93 -3.46
CA VAL A 104 14.57 2.57 -3.30
C VAL A 104 15.89 2.67 -2.57
N TRP A 105 16.06 1.89 -1.53
CA TRP A 105 17.30 1.76 -0.78
C TRP A 105 18.24 0.77 -1.48
N SER A 106 19.53 0.98 -1.36
CA SER A 106 20.52 -0.01 -1.79
C SER A 106 20.46 -1.27 -0.91
N ILE A 107 21.10 -2.35 -1.37
CA ILE A 107 21.21 -3.59 -0.57
C ILE A 107 21.91 -3.31 0.76
N GLU A 108 22.91 -2.43 0.77
CA GLU A 108 23.66 -2.00 1.95
C GLU A 108 22.76 -1.26 2.93
N GLU A 109 21.92 -0.32 2.45
CA GLU A 109 20.96 0.41 3.29
C GLU A 109 19.90 -0.53 3.90
N VAL A 110 19.38 -1.49 3.11
CA VAL A 110 18.46 -2.52 3.62
C VAL A 110 19.14 -3.38 4.67
N THR A 111 20.38 -3.81 4.42
CA THR A 111 21.17 -4.61 5.37
C THR A 111 21.38 -3.83 6.66
N LYS A 112 21.75 -2.56 6.56
CA LYS A 112 21.96 -1.66 7.69
C LYS A 112 20.67 -1.49 8.52
N PHE A 113 19.54 -1.27 7.86
CA PHE A 113 18.24 -1.19 8.54
C PHE A 113 17.91 -2.50 9.29
N LEU A 114 18.08 -3.65 8.65
CA LEU A 114 17.78 -4.95 9.28
C LEU A 114 18.74 -5.30 10.42
N SER A 115 19.99 -4.82 10.38
CA SER A 115 20.99 -5.11 11.40
C SER A 115 20.73 -4.43 12.74
N VAL A 116 20.11 -3.26 12.76
CA VAL A 116 19.78 -2.53 14.00
C VAL A 116 18.53 -3.04 14.72
N ILE A 117 17.85 -4.03 14.14
CA ILE A 117 16.63 -4.61 14.72
C ILE A 117 17.03 -5.70 15.70
N ASP A 118 16.97 -5.38 16.98
CA ASP A 118 17.32 -6.24 18.10
C ASP A 118 16.20 -7.22 18.51
N ASN A 119 14.93 -6.83 18.28
CA ASN A 119 13.77 -7.66 18.63
C ASN A 119 13.52 -8.73 17.56
N ILE A 120 13.50 -10.00 17.96
CA ILE A 120 13.35 -11.17 17.08
C ILE A 120 12.04 -11.14 16.28
N ARG A 121 10.92 -10.75 16.90
CA ARG A 121 9.62 -10.61 16.22
C ARG A 121 9.70 -9.54 15.14
N ASP A 122 10.20 -8.37 15.51
CA ASP A 122 10.22 -7.20 14.61
C ASP A 122 11.18 -7.47 13.43
N ARG A 123 12.30 -8.15 13.70
CA ARG A 123 13.21 -8.61 12.66
C ARG A 123 12.54 -9.58 11.69
N ALA A 124 11.78 -10.56 12.21
CA ALA A 124 11.03 -11.51 11.38
C ALA A 124 9.99 -10.79 10.50
N ILE A 125 9.33 -9.74 11.01
CA ILE A 125 8.38 -8.92 10.24
C ILE A 125 9.10 -8.25 9.06
N PHE A 126 10.17 -7.49 9.30
CA PHE A 126 10.80 -6.67 8.26
C PHE A 126 11.62 -7.49 7.25
N ILE A 127 12.27 -8.59 7.67
CA ILE A 127 12.90 -9.53 6.74
C ILE A 127 11.88 -10.12 5.77
N ASN A 128 10.68 -10.50 6.25
CA ASN A 128 9.66 -11.07 5.37
C ASN A 128 8.97 -10.02 4.50
N ILE A 129 8.83 -8.76 4.96
CA ILE A 129 8.37 -7.68 4.09
C ILE A 129 9.33 -7.49 2.91
N TYR A 130 10.63 -7.43 3.18
CA TYR A 130 11.65 -7.29 2.14
C TYR A 130 11.80 -8.56 1.30
N GLY A 131 11.98 -9.72 1.93
CA GLY A 131 12.29 -10.98 1.21
C GLY A 131 11.14 -11.58 0.41
N SER A 132 9.90 -11.16 0.69
CA SER A 132 8.69 -11.67 0.02
C SER A 132 7.85 -10.58 -0.66
N GLY A 133 8.30 -9.33 -0.60
CA GLY A 133 7.61 -8.18 -1.19
C GLY A 133 6.22 -7.91 -0.59
N LEU A 134 6.00 -8.17 0.70
CA LEU A 134 4.70 -8.05 1.34
C LEU A 134 4.26 -6.61 1.56
N ARG A 135 2.95 -6.36 1.48
CA ARG A 135 2.36 -5.11 1.99
C ARG A 135 2.29 -5.17 3.52
N VAL A 136 2.31 -3.99 4.16
CA VAL A 136 2.15 -3.90 5.63
C VAL A 136 0.86 -4.56 6.12
N SER A 137 -0.22 -4.51 5.32
CA SER A 137 -1.47 -5.20 5.66
C SER A 137 -1.38 -6.70 5.52
N GLU A 138 -0.59 -7.21 4.60
CA GLU A 138 -0.44 -8.63 4.33
C GLU A 138 0.37 -9.31 5.43
N ILE A 139 1.49 -8.73 5.84
CA ILE A 139 2.28 -9.25 6.97
C ILE A 139 1.51 -9.13 8.29
N SER A 140 0.72 -8.06 8.48
CA SER A 140 -0.11 -7.84 9.66
C SER A 140 -1.14 -8.96 9.87
N THR A 141 -1.75 -9.45 8.79
CA THR A 141 -2.81 -10.47 8.82
C THR A 141 -2.33 -11.88 8.45
N LEU A 142 -1.01 -12.08 8.30
CA LEU A 142 -0.44 -13.38 7.94
C LEU A 142 -0.70 -14.40 9.05
N LYS A 143 -1.18 -15.59 8.69
CA LYS A 143 -1.46 -16.69 9.61
C LYS A 143 -0.35 -17.74 9.57
N VAL A 144 -0.21 -18.50 10.64
CA VAL A 144 0.76 -19.61 10.72
C VAL A 144 0.57 -20.62 9.59
N GLN A 145 -0.68 -20.98 9.29
CA GLN A 145 -1.05 -21.91 8.22
C GLN A 145 -0.74 -21.41 6.82
N ASP A 146 -0.46 -20.11 6.65
CA ASP A 146 -0.13 -19.50 5.35
C ASP A 146 1.37 -19.65 5.01
N VAL A 147 2.17 -20.14 5.95
CA VAL A 147 3.61 -20.38 5.78
C VAL A 147 3.84 -21.80 5.27
N ASP A 148 4.06 -21.94 3.98
CA ASP A 148 4.41 -23.23 3.35
C ASP A 148 5.95 -23.37 3.28
N SER A 149 6.54 -23.82 4.36
CA SER A 149 8.00 -23.98 4.46
C SER A 149 8.55 -25.12 3.59
N LYS A 150 7.72 -26.07 3.16
CA LYS A 150 8.15 -27.15 2.26
C LYS A 150 8.34 -26.64 0.84
N ASN A 151 7.46 -25.79 0.36
CA ASN A 151 7.50 -25.23 -0.99
C ASN A 151 8.10 -23.81 -1.03
N MET A 152 8.62 -23.32 0.10
CA MET A 152 9.27 -21.99 0.22
C MET A 152 8.37 -20.85 -0.30
N ARG A 153 7.12 -20.79 0.16
CA ARG A 153 6.14 -19.79 -0.28
C ARG A 153 5.22 -19.36 0.86
N LEU A 154 4.64 -18.17 0.71
CA LEU A 154 3.61 -17.62 1.60
C LEU A 154 2.30 -17.48 0.83
N MET A 155 1.19 -17.94 1.44
CA MET A 155 -0.16 -17.69 0.95
C MET A 155 -0.63 -16.32 1.42
N ILE A 156 -0.94 -15.42 0.50
CA ILE A 156 -1.48 -14.10 0.79
C ILE A 156 -2.96 -14.10 0.47
N ARG A 157 -3.78 -14.09 1.51
CA ARG A 157 -5.25 -14.13 1.38
C ARG A 157 -5.81 -12.74 1.15
N GLN A 158 -6.87 -12.64 0.35
CA GLN A 158 -7.66 -11.44 0.11
C GLN A 158 -6.82 -10.17 -0.13
N SER A 159 -5.78 -10.29 -0.94
CA SER A 159 -4.97 -9.17 -1.39
C SER A 159 -5.85 -8.13 -2.12
N LYS A 160 -5.27 -6.99 -2.51
CA LYS A 160 -6.00 -5.94 -3.23
C LYS A 160 -6.79 -6.54 -4.41
N GLY A 161 -8.13 -6.39 -4.39
CA GLY A 161 -9.03 -7.02 -5.36
C GLY A 161 -9.59 -8.39 -4.93
N ARG A 162 -9.45 -8.79 -3.66
CA ARG A 162 -9.97 -10.05 -3.07
C ARG A 162 -9.45 -11.33 -3.75
N LYS A 163 -8.27 -11.25 -4.38
CA LYS A 163 -7.61 -12.43 -4.98
C LYS A 163 -6.52 -12.95 -4.06
N ASP A 164 -6.50 -14.24 -3.86
CA ASP A 164 -5.41 -14.94 -3.19
C ASP A 164 -4.23 -15.08 -4.15
N ARG A 165 -3.00 -15.07 -3.59
CA ARG A 165 -1.78 -15.34 -4.34
C ARG A 165 -0.74 -16.02 -3.47
N TYR A 166 0.20 -16.69 -4.11
CA TYR A 166 1.44 -17.06 -3.48
C TYR A 166 2.54 -16.03 -3.74
N THR A 167 3.42 -15.84 -2.76
CA THR A 167 4.70 -15.15 -2.95
C THR A 167 5.83 -16.02 -2.41
N ILE A 168 7.06 -15.69 -2.78
CA ILE A 168 8.24 -16.45 -2.33
C ILE A 168 8.47 -16.25 -0.83
N LEU A 169 9.00 -17.27 -0.18
CA LEU A 169 9.54 -17.23 1.18
C LEU A 169 11.06 -17.45 1.07
N SER A 170 11.84 -16.43 1.42
CA SER A 170 13.28 -16.56 1.43
C SER A 170 13.76 -17.46 2.59
N GLN A 171 14.92 -18.10 2.45
CA GLN A 171 15.51 -18.90 3.55
C GLN A 171 15.71 -18.03 4.79
N SER A 172 16.26 -16.82 4.64
CA SER A 172 16.44 -15.87 5.75
C SER A 172 15.11 -15.48 6.41
N GLY A 173 14.04 -15.34 5.59
CA GLY A 173 12.70 -15.08 6.09
C GLY A 173 12.16 -16.26 6.93
N LEU A 174 12.30 -17.48 6.41
CA LEU A 174 11.88 -18.69 7.13
C LEU A 174 12.65 -18.88 8.45
N ASP A 175 13.96 -18.67 8.44
CA ASP A 175 14.79 -18.82 9.63
C ASP A 175 14.42 -17.78 10.68
N ALA A 176 14.19 -16.52 10.29
CA ALA A 176 13.71 -15.48 11.20
C ALA A 176 12.32 -15.82 11.79
N LEU A 177 11.40 -16.40 11.00
CA LEU A 177 10.10 -16.87 11.49
C LEU A 177 10.25 -18.03 12.47
N ARG A 178 11.15 -18.98 12.21
CA ARG A 178 11.44 -20.11 13.10
C ARG A 178 12.01 -19.66 14.43
N ASP A 179 12.96 -18.71 14.41
CA ASP A 179 13.56 -18.15 15.64
C ASP A 179 12.51 -17.41 16.47
N TYR A 180 11.68 -16.60 15.81
CA TYR A 180 10.55 -15.96 16.46
C TYR A 180 9.60 -17.00 17.07
N TRP A 181 9.22 -18.04 16.32
CA TRP A 181 8.31 -19.08 16.78
C TRP A 181 8.88 -19.86 17.97
N LYS A 182 10.14 -20.26 17.90
CA LYS A 182 10.82 -20.99 19.00
C LYS A 182 10.86 -20.17 20.28
N ARG A 183 11.11 -18.87 20.16
CA ARG A 183 11.28 -17.97 21.31
C ARG A 183 9.97 -17.59 21.99
N TYR A 184 8.95 -17.26 21.19
CA TYR A 184 7.73 -16.66 21.72
C TYR A 184 6.52 -17.61 21.70
N ARG A 185 6.50 -18.62 20.83
CA ARG A 185 5.37 -19.53 20.60
C ARG A 185 4.04 -18.77 20.62
N PRO A 186 3.86 -17.78 19.73
CA PRO A 186 2.76 -16.86 19.82
C PRO A 186 1.43 -17.60 19.74
N ALA A 187 0.58 -17.39 20.73
CA ALA A 187 -0.77 -17.93 20.75
C ALA A 187 -1.73 -16.89 20.18
N SER A 188 -2.51 -17.28 19.20
CA SER A 188 -3.58 -16.48 18.63
C SER A 188 -4.75 -17.41 18.31
N PRO A 189 -5.94 -17.18 18.91
CA PRO A 189 -7.13 -17.96 18.61
C PRO A 189 -7.46 -17.98 17.10
N GLU A 190 -7.21 -16.88 16.41
CA GLU A 190 -7.44 -16.72 14.98
C GLU A 190 -6.28 -17.24 14.13
N GLY A 191 -5.20 -17.71 14.75
CA GLY A 191 -4.02 -18.27 14.11
C GLY A 191 -3.09 -17.25 13.45
N TYR A 192 -3.14 -15.97 13.83
CA TYR A 192 -2.23 -14.94 13.33
C TYR A 192 -0.79 -15.19 13.75
N LEU A 193 0.12 -15.02 12.81
CA LEU A 193 1.55 -15.21 13.06
C LEU A 193 2.13 -14.13 13.98
N PHE A 194 1.63 -12.90 13.87
CA PHE A 194 2.01 -11.76 14.69
C PHE A 194 0.81 -11.23 15.49
N PRO A 195 0.52 -11.81 16.66
CA PRO A 195 -0.54 -11.34 17.54
C PRO A 195 -0.32 -9.91 18.02
N GLY A 196 -1.41 -9.20 18.33
CA GLY A 196 -1.40 -7.84 18.83
C GLY A 196 -2.72 -7.43 19.45
N ASN A 197 -2.81 -6.18 19.89
CA ASN A 197 -3.95 -5.66 20.64
C ASN A 197 -5.02 -4.99 19.75
N THR A 198 -5.11 -5.35 18.46
CA THR A 198 -6.24 -4.93 17.63
C THR A 198 -7.50 -5.74 18.00
N LYS A 199 -8.68 -5.24 17.62
CA LYS A 199 -9.94 -5.97 17.80
C LYS A 199 -9.91 -7.35 17.13
N GLU A 200 -9.17 -7.45 16.03
CA GLU A 200 -9.00 -8.68 15.26
C GLU A 200 -7.90 -9.60 15.82
N GLY A 201 -7.17 -9.20 16.86
CA GLY A 201 -6.17 -10.01 17.56
C GLY A 201 -4.80 -10.07 16.88
N HIS A 202 -4.53 -9.27 15.84
CA HIS A 202 -3.23 -9.20 15.15
C HIS A 202 -2.50 -7.88 15.41
N LEU A 203 -1.21 -7.84 15.11
CA LEU A 203 -0.42 -6.59 15.13
C LEU A 203 -0.91 -5.63 14.05
N GLY A 204 -1.38 -4.45 14.44
CA GLY A 204 -1.94 -3.45 13.53
C GLY A 204 -0.89 -2.81 12.61
N LYS A 205 -1.33 -2.32 11.45
CA LYS A 205 -0.47 -1.61 10.46
C LYS A 205 0.28 -0.45 11.08
N SER A 206 -0.40 0.40 11.85
CA SER A 206 0.21 1.55 12.52
C SER A 206 1.29 1.15 13.53
N GLY A 207 1.14 -0.01 14.18
CA GLY A 207 2.17 -0.59 15.02
C GLY A 207 3.43 -0.96 14.23
N ILE A 208 3.28 -1.61 13.08
CA ILE A 208 4.41 -1.95 12.20
C ILE A 208 5.08 -0.69 11.64
N GLU A 209 4.31 0.31 11.23
CA GLU A 209 4.83 1.61 10.76
C GLU A 209 5.56 2.37 11.87
N PHE A 210 5.07 2.30 13.10
CA PHE A 210 5.77 2.86 14.27
C PHE A 210 7.11 2.16 14.51
N LEU A 211 7.13 0.82 14.50
CA LEU A 211 8.37 0.03 14.64
C LEU A 211 9.37 0.36 13.54
N PHE A 212 8.91 0.49 12.29
CA PHE A 212 9.77 0.88 11.18
C PHE A 212 10.47 2.23 11.46
N ARG A 213 9.70 3.25 11.83
CA ARG A 213 10.26 4.59 12.15
C ARG A 213 11.23 4.53 13.33
N LYS A 214 10.90 3.75 14.37
CA LYS A 214 11.76 3.53 15.53
C LYS A 214 13.12 2.95 15.14
N TYR A 215 13.15 1.95 14.26
CA TYR A 215 14.41 1.33 13.83
C TYR A 215 15.15 2.18 12.81
N LEU A 216 14.44 2.85 11.90
CA LEU A 216 15.05 3.78 10.94
C LEU A 216 15.80 4.91 11.66
N SER A 217 15.25 5.46 12.75
CA SER A 217 15.91 6.51 13.53
C SER A 217 17.18 6.05 14.25
N ARG A 218 17.48 4.76 14.28
CA ARG A 218 18.73 4.19 14.82
C ARG A 218 19.81 4.02 13.75
N THR A 219 19.50 4.35 12.51
CA THR A 219 20.41 4.29 11.37
C THR A 219 20.80 5.70 10.93
N ASP A 220 21.82 5.81 10.11
CA ASP A 220 22.25 7.03 9.41
C ASP A 220 21.74 7.03 7.95
N ILE A 221 20.73 6.22 7.61
CA ILE A 221 20.10 6.21 6.29
C ILE A 221 19.40 7.55 6.06
N THR A 222 19.88 8.29 5.07
CA THR A 222 19.30 9.61 4.69
C THR A 222 18.25 9.49 3.60
N THR A 223 18.27 8.39 2.84
CA THR A 223 17.26 8.12 1.81
C THR A 223 15.87 7.97 2.45
N PRO A 224 14.87 8.78 2.06
CA PRO A 224 13.54 8.67 2.62
C PRO A 224 12.96 7.26 2.51
N GLY A 225 12.30 6.79 3.57
CA GLY A 225 11.75 5.45 3.57
C GLY A 225 10.50 5.28 4.41
N THR A 226 9.70 4.31 4.01
CA THR A 226 8.54 3.81 4.74
C THR A 226 8.57 2.29 4.71
N VAL A 227 7.65 1.63 5.44
CA VAL A 227 7.52 0.16 5.32
C VAL A 227 7.35 -0.28 3.85
N HIS A 228 6.68 0.54 3.04
CA HIS A 228 6.46 0.26 1.62
C HIS A 228 7.75 0.33 0.79
N THR A 229 8.74 1.09 1.24
CA THR A 229 10.06 1.17 0.61
C THR A 229 10.74 -0.20 0.57
N LEU A 230 10.62 -1.02 1.64
CA LEU A 230 11.17 -2.38 1.64
C LEU A 230 10.57 -3.26 0.53
N ARG A 231 9.29 -3.09 0.24
CA ARG A 231 8.64 -3.79 -0.88
C ARG A 231 9.09 -3.24 -2.24
N HIS A 232 9.36 -1.94 -2.36
CA HIS A 232 9.95 -1.37 -3.57
C HIS A 232 11.38 -1.89 -3.78
N CYS A 233 12.18 -1.99 -2.71
CA CYS A 233 13.49 -2.60 -2.74
C CYS A 233 13.44 -4.06 -3.20
N PHE A 234 12.51 -4.87 -2.65
CA PHE A 234 12.32 -6.25 -3.13
C PHE A 234 12.11 -6.30 -4.65
N ALA A 235 11.19 -5.49 -5.17
CA ALA A 235 10.87 -5.52 -6.60
C ALA A 235 12.04 -5.07 -7.47
N THR A 236 12.73 -4.00 -7.07
CA THR A 236 13.88 -3.46 -7.81
C THR A 236 15.06 -4.42 -7.76
N HIS A 237 15.42 -4.92 -6.58
CA HIS A 237 16.55 -5.84 -6.42
C HIS A 237 16.30 -7.20 -7.09
N ALA A 238 15.05 -7.71 -7.06
CA ALA A 238 14.69 -8.92 -7.78
C ALA A 238 14.82 -8.74 -9.30
N LEU A 239 14.42 -7.56 -9.82
CA LEU A 239 14.56 -7.22 -11.22
C LEU A 239 16.04 -7.09 -11.61
N GLU A 240 16.86 -6.42 -10.79
CA GLU A 240 18.30 -6.29 -10.98
C GLU A 240 19.03 -7.64 -10.91
N ALA A 241 18.51 -8.58 -10.11
CA ALA A 241 18.99 -9.96 -10.07
C ALA A 241 18.56 -10.82 -11.26
N GLY A 242 17.79 -10.24 -12.24
CA GLY A 242 17.37 -10.91 -13.46
C GLY A 242 16.01 -11.60 -13.38
N THR A 243 15.22 -11.38 -12.33
CA THR A 243 13.87 -11.91 -12.25
C THR A 243 12.96 -11.21 -13.27
N ASP A 244 12.20 -11.99 -14.05
CA ASP A 244 11.26 -11.45 -15.03
C ASP A 244 10.22 -10.52 -14.39
N ILE A 245 9.95 -9.40 -15.05
CA ILE A 245 9.02 -8.36 -14.56
C ILE A 245 7.57 -8.87 -14.41
N LEU A 246 7.15 -9.81 -15.25
CA LEU A 246 5.81 -10.41 -15.16
C LEU A 246 5.72 -11.28 -13.91
N TYR A 247 6.78 -12.02 -13.61
CA TYR A 247 6.84 -12.82 -12.38
C TYR A 247 6.85 -11.94 -11.12
N ILE A 248 7.61 -10.84 -11.14
CA ILE A 248 7.58 -9.84 -10.05
C ILE A 248 6.16 -9.28 -9.88
N LYS A 249 5.46 -8.95 -10.97
CA LYS A 249 4.06 -8.50 -10.92
C LYS A 249 3.15 -9.51 -10.21
N GLU A 250 3.28 -10.79 -10.52
CA GLU A 250 2.51 -11.86 -9.87
C GLU A 250 2.84 -11.98 -8.38
N LEU A 251 4.12 -12.04 -8.02
CA LEU A 251 4.57 -12.10 -6.62
C LEU A 251 4.04 -10.92 -5.80
N LEU A 252 4.03 -9.73 -6.38
CA LEU A 252 3.52 -8.53 -5.72
C LEU A 252 1.97 -8.46 -5.73
N GLY A 253 1.29 -9.19 -6.59
CA GLY A 253 -0.16 -9.10 -6.76
C GLY A 253 -0.60 -7.72 -7.26
N HIS A 254 0.07 -7.22 -8.30
CA HIS A 254 -0.33 -5.99 -8.99
C HIS A 254 -1.39 -6.32 -10.05
N SER A 255 -2.58 -5.75 -9.91
CA SER A 255 -3.66 -5.90 -10.87
C SER A 255 -3.38 -5.22 -12.21
N CYS A 256 -2.55 -4.17 -12.20
CA CYS A 256 -2.23 -3.34 -13.33
C CYS A 256 -0.71 -3.37 -13.61
N PHE A 257 -0.33 -3.52 -14.88
CA PHE A 257 1.07 -3.63 -15.28
C PHE A 257 1.84 -2.33 -15.04
N GLU A 258 1.19 -1.17 -15.20
CA GLU A 258 1.78 0.14 -14.96
C GLU A 258 2.35 0.29 -13.55
N THR A 259 1.75 -0.40 -12.57
CA THR A 259 2.26 -0.39 -11.18
C THR A 259 3.61 -1.09 -11.05
N THR A 260 3.92 -2.04 -11.93
CA THR A 260 5.19 -2.79 -11.93
C THR A 260 6.22 -2.14 -12.85
N ASN A 261 5.79 -1.51 -13.95
CA ASN A 261 6.66 -0.80 -14.89
C ASN A 261 7.52 0.28 -14.23
N VAL A 262 7.07 0.81 -13.10
CA VAL A 262 7.85 1.78 -12.30
C VAL A 262 9.25 1.25 -12.00
N TYR A 263 9.36 -0.04 -11.73
CA TYR A 263 10.66 -0.66 -11.36
C TYR A 263 11.62 -0.76 -12.54
N LEU A 264 11.14 -0.83 -13.79
CA LEU A 264 11.99 -0.76 -14.99
C LEU A 264 12.70 0.59 -15.12
N HIS A 265 12.07 1.68 -14.64
CA HIS A 265 12.67 3.01 -14.66
C HIS A 265 13.62 3.27 -13.48
N ILE A 266 13.56 2.45 -12.44
CA ILE A 266 14.37 2.59 -11.22
C ILE A 266 15.59 1.67 -11.28
N ALA A 267 15.38 0.42 -11.72
CA ALA A 267 16.43 -0.59 -11.79
C ALA A 267 17.61 -0.10 -12.65
N ASN A 268 18.80 -0.41 -12.18
CA ASN A 268 20.02 -0.07 -12.90
C ASN A 268 20.09 -0.87 -14.22
N THR A 269 19.82 -0.23 -15.35
CA THR A 269 19.77 -0.86 -16.68
C THR A 269 21.11 -1.47 -17.12
N LYS A 270 22.24 -1.11 -16.50
CA LYS A 270 23.52 -1.77 -16.74
C LYS A 270 23.54 -3.26 -16.35
N VAL A 271 22.57 -3.69 -15.54
CA VAL A 271 22.40 -5.10 -15.12
C VAL A 271 21.68 -5.93 -16.19
N PHE A 272 20.88 -5.29 -17.05
CA PHE A 272 20.31 -5.98 -18.21
C PHE A 272 21.44 -6.24 -19.23
N LYS A 273 22.06 -7.41 -19.16
CA LYS A 273 23.02 -7.92 -20.16
C LYS A 273 22.29 -8.20 -21.49
N THR A 274 21.75 -7.15 -22.10
CA THR A 274 21.14 -7.27 -23.42
C THR A 274 22.23 -6.95 -24.44
N SER A 275 22.77 -7.98 -25.10
CA SER A 275 23.57 -7.79 -26.30
C SER A 275 22.67 -7.38 -27.46
N SER A 276 23.17 -6.52 -28.32
CA SER A 276 22.45 -6.19 -29.55
C SER A 276 22.33 -7.44 -30.43
N PRO A 277 21.16 -7.72 -31.04
CA PRO A 277 21.08 -8.78 -32.03
C PRO A 277 22.10 -8.61 -33.19
N ALA A 278 22.50 -7.37 -33.47
CA ALA A 278 23.53 -7.09 -34.47
C ALA A 278 24.90 -7.62 -34.09
N ASP A 279 25.23 -7.77 -32.81
CA ASP A 279 26.51 -8.30 -32.34
C ASP A 279 26.66 -9.81 -32.63
N SER A 280 25.57 -10.48 -32.97
CA SER A 280 25.54 -11.89 -33.37
C SER A 280 25.57 -12.11 -34.88
N LEU A 281 25.55 -11.02 -35.70
CA LEU A 281 25.67 -11.12 -37.14
C LEU A 281 27.13 -11.33 -37.51
N MET A 282 27.43 -12.44 -38.18
CA MET A 282 28.72 -12.62 -38.90
C MET A 282 28.66 -11.84 -40.21
N LEU A 283 29.11 -10.59 -40.20
CA LEU A 283 29.25 -9.74 -41.38
C LEU A 283 30.68 -9.83 -41.92
#